data_9212002f6a1e41d18e8232db26d9ca82
#
_entry.id   9212002f6a1e41d18e8232db26d9ca82
#
_cell.length_a   1.000
_cell.length_b   1.000
_cell.length_c   1.000
_cell.angle_alpha   90.00
_cell.angle_beta   90.00
_cell.angle_gamma   90.00
#
_symmetry.space_group_name_H-M   'P 1'
#
loop_
_entity.id
_entity.type
_entity.pdbx_description
1 polymer ?
#
loop_
_entity_poly.entity_id
_entity_poly.type
_entity_poly.pdbx_seq_one_letter_code
_entity_poly.pdbx_strand_id
1 'polypeptide(L)'
;LHGINHNMFGKRDPVQYGTTTLDEINASLNALGQELGATVDAFQTNSEAAMCERIHQAYTDKVDAVLINAGAWTHYSYGIRDALAILTCPIVELHMSNIHAREAFRHVSVFAEIVKGQICGFGMDSYLLGLRAGVSAAQAARRS
;
A
#
# COMPACT_ATOMS: atom_id res chain seq x y z
N LEU A 1 0.41 4.66 0.15
CA LEU A 1 0.79 4.90 -1.25
C LEU A 1 -0.13 4.13 -2.18
N HIS A 2 -0.81 4.83 -3.07
CA HIS A 2 -1.73 4.26 -4.06
C HIS A 2 -1.10 4.36 -5.45
N GLY A 3 -1.05 3.24 -6.16
CA GLY A 3 -0.38 3.15 -7.45
C GLY A 3 -1.25 3.42 -8.66
N ILE A 4 -0.79 2.87 -9.78
CA ILE A 4 -1.34 3.11 -11.11
C ILE A 4 -2.82 2.74 -11.17
N ASN A 5 -3.61 3.62 -11.75
CA ASN A 5 -5.05 3.49 -12.00
C ASN A 5 -5.93 3.50 -10.73
N HIS A 6 -5.36 3.70 -9.55
CA HIS A 6 -6.16 3.71 -8.32
C HIS A 6 -7.01 4.97 -8.18
N ASN A 7 -6.70 6.03 -8.92
CA ASN A 7 -7.58 7.18 -9.05
C ASN A 7 -8.92 6.82 -9.71
N MET A 8 -8.99 5.67 -10.40
CA MET A 8 -10.18 5.19 -11.08
C MET A 8 -10.99 4.18 -10.25
N PHE A 9 -10.67 3.99 -8.98
CA PHE A 9 -11.48 3.15 -8.10
C PHE A 9 -12.94 3.63 -8.07
N GLY A 10 -13.87 2.67 -8.04
CA GLY A 10 -15.29 2.91 -8.17
C GLY A 10 -15.78 2.84 -9.61
N LYS A 11 -14.89 2.93 -10.61
CA LYS A 11 -15.19 2.87 -12.05
C LYS A 11 -14.55 1.67 -12.75
N ARG A 12 -13.80 0.84 -12.01
CA ARG A 12 -13.17 -0.36 -12.53
C ARG A 12 -14.08 -1.57 -12.29
N ASP A 13 -13.65 -2.75 -12.75
CA ASP A 13 -14.38 -4.00 -12.57
C ASP A 13 -14.79 -4.22 -11.10
N PRO A 14 -16.08 -4.18 -10.76
CA PRO A 14 -16.53 -4.29 -9.38
C PRO A 14 -16.28 -5.67 -8.77
N VAL A 15 -16.13 -6.72 -9.58
CA VAL A 15 -15.81 -8.06 -9.08
C VAL A 15 -14.42 -8.09 -8.45
N GLN A 16 -13.44 -7.39 -9.04
CA GLN A 16 -12.06 -7.36 -8.57
C GLN A 16 -11.79 -6.24 -7.56
N TYR A 17 -12.41 -5.07 -7.73
CA TYR A 17 -12.05 -3.86 -7.00
C TYR A 17 -13.20 -3.28 -6.17
N GLY A 18 -14.42 -3.85 -6.27
CA GLY A 18 -15.60 -3.31 -5.62
C GLY A 18 -16.03 -1.97 -6.23
N THR A 19 -16.90 -1.26 -5.54
CA THR A 19 -17.42 0.05 -5.96
C THR A 19 -16.88 1.20 -5.11
N THR A 20 -16.04 0.93 -4.13
CA THR A 20 -15.47 1.92 -3.23
C THR A 20 -14.50 2.83 -3.99
N THR A 21 -14.63 4.13 -3.79
CA THR A 21 -13.75 5.12 -4.39
C THR A 21 -12.47 5.31 -3.58
N LEU A 22 -11.44 5.91 -4.20
CA LEU A 22 -10.20 6.24 -3.50
C LEU A 22 -10.45 7.22 -2.35
N ASP A 23 -11.34 8.21 -2.54
CA ASP A 23 -11.68 9.17 -1.48
C ASP A 23 -12.32 8.47 -0.27
N GLU A 24 -13.18 7.49 -0.51
CA GLU A 24 -13.78 6.70 0.55
C GLU A 24 -12.74 5.86 1.30
N ILE A 25 -11.79 5.27 0.57
CA ILE A 25 -10.66 4.54 1.15
C ILE A 25 -9.84 5.46 2.05
N ASN A 26 -9.47 6.64 1.54
CA ASN A 26 -8.65 7.59 2.30
C ASN A 26 -9.39 8.08 3.55
N ALA A 27 -10.70 8.35 3.45
CA ALA A 27 -11.51 8.77 4.60
C ALA A 27 -11.55 7.67 5.68
N SER A 28 -11.71 6.41 5.27
CA SER A 28 -11.75 5.27 6.20
C SER A 28 -10.38 5.05 6.86
N LEU A 29 -9.29 5.21 6.11
CA LEU A 29 -7.94 5.11 6.66
C LEU A 29 -7.68 6.21 7.69
N ASN A 30 -8.09 7.44 7.40
CA ASN A 30 -7.96 8.55 8.35
C ASN A 30 -8.74 8.29 9.64
N ALA A 31 -9.98 7.82 9.53
CA ALA A 31 -10.81 7.51 10.69
C ALA A 31 -10.20 6.40 11.54
N LEU A 32 -9.76 5.31 10.92
CA LEU A 32 -9.11 4.21 11.65
C LEU A 32 -7.77 4.68 12.25
N GLY A 33 -7.02 5.50 11.54
CA GLY A 33 -5.78 6.08 12.05
C GLY A 33 -6.00 6.82 13.34
N GLN A 34 -7.03 7.66 13.42
CA GLN A 34 -7.38 8.38 14.64
C GLN A 34 -7.67 7.42 15.80
N GLU A 35 -8.42 6.35 15.56
CA GLU A 35 -8.69 5.32 16.56
C GLU A 35 -7.42 4.64 17.06
N LEU A 36 -6.45 4.45 16.19
CA LEU A 36 -5.19 3.78 16.51
C LEU A 36 -4.10 4.73 17.02
N GLY A 37 -4.39 6.02 17.09
CA GLY A 37 -3.40 7.03 17.50
C GLY A 37 -2.34 7.30 16.42
N ALA A 38 -2.70 7.15 15.16
CA ALA A 38 -1.81 7.35 14.02
C ALA A 38 -2.33 8.44 13.08
N THR A 39 -1.42 9.22 12.50
CA THR A 39 -1.73 10.15 11.43
C THR A 39 -1.47 9.44 10.10
N VAL A 40 -2.45 9.45 9.21
CA VAL A 40 -2.35 8.81 7.89
C VAL A 40 -2.23 9.91 6.84
N ASP A 41 -1.21 9.80 6.01
CA ASP A 41 -0.99 10.69 4.87
C ASP A 41 -1.05 9.85 3.59
N ALA A 42 -1.97 10.18 2.68
CA ALA A 42 -2.25 9.40 1.49
C ALA A 42 -1.75 10.10 0.24
N PHE A 43 -1.23 9.31 -0.70
CA PHE A 43 -0.70 9.80 -1.97
C PHE A 43 -1.03 8.81 -3.08
N GLN A 44 -1.46 9.29 -4.24
CA GLN A 44 -1.75 8.48 -5.41
C GLN A 44 -1.07 9.08 -6.64
N THR A 45 -0.51 8.23 -7.48
CA THR A 45 0.07 8.66 -8.76
C THR A 45 -0.01 7.55 -9.80
N ASN A 46 -0.03 7.95 -11.06
CA ASN A 46 0.13 7.06 -12.22
C ASN A 46 1.55 7.10 -12.78
N SER A 47 2.48 7.80 -12.12
CA SER A 47 3.88 7.94 -12.54
C SER A 47 4.80 7.15 -11.60
N GLU A 48 5.57 6.21 -12.14
CA GLU A 48 6.56 5.48 -11.35
C GLU A 48 7.61 6.42 -10.75
N ALA A 49 8.04 7.44 -11.51
CA ALA A 49 9.00 8.42 -11.03
C ALA A 49 8.44 9.19 -9.82
N ALA A 50 7.20 9.66 -9.91
CA ALA A 50 6.55 10.36 -8.81
C ALA A 50 6.38 9.46 -7.59
N MET A 51 6.11 8.17 -7.78
CA MET A 51 6.02 7.21 -6.69
C MET A 51 7.38 7.04 -6.01
N CYS A 52 8.45 6.89 -6.78
CA CYS A 52 9.80 6.80 -6.21
C CYS A 52 10.16 8.05 -5.41
N GLU A 53 9.87 9.24 -5.94
CA GLU A 53 10.13 10.49 -5.25
C GLU A 53 9.33 10.61 -3.94
N ARG A 54 8.08 10.14 -3.94
CA ARG A 54 7.27 10.14 -2.72
C ARG A 54 7.83 9.17 -1.68
N ILE A 55 8.35 8.03 -2.11
CA ILE A 55 9.03 7.07 -1.22
C ILE A 55 10.29 7.72 -0.63
N HIS A 56 11.07 8.44 -1.44
CA HIS A 56 12.24 9.17 -0.94
C HIS A 56 11.84 10.21 0.11
N GLN A 57 10.71 10.88 -0.10
CA GLN A 57 10.19 11.84 0.89
C GLN A 57 9.79 11.14 2.20
N ALA A 58 9.18 9.96 2.11
CA ALA A 58 8.86 9.16 3.29
C ALA A 58 10.12 8.81 4.11
N TYR A 59 11.21 8.50 3.42
CA TYR A 59 12.51 8.27 4.07
C TYR A 59 13.00 9.53 4.78
N THR A 60 12.95 10.68 4.11
CA THR A 60 13.39 11.97 4.68
C THR A 60 12.52 12.37 5.89
N ASP A 61 11.23 12.17 5.79
CA ASP A 61 10.28 12.50 6.86
C ASP A 61 10.31 11.50 8.01
N LYS A 62 11.02 10.40 7.87
CA LYS A 62 11.12 9.35 8.88
C LYS A 62 9.74 8.82 9.31
N VAL A 63 8.89 8.52 8.33
CA VAL A 63 7.58 7.94 8.63
C VAL A 63 7.73 6.62 9.37
N ASP A 64 6.78 6.29 10.22
CA ASP A 64 6.86 5.10 11.08
C ASP A 64 6.49 3.81 10.35
N ALA A 65 5.71 3.88 9.30
CA ALA A 65 5.34 2.75 8.46
C ALA A 65 4.85 3.23 7.09
N VAL A 66 4.95 2.36 6.10
CA VAL A 66 4.43 2.61 4.76
C VAL A 66 3.50 1.46 4.37
N LEU A 67 2.30 1.82 3.90
CA LEU A 67 1.39 0.89 3.24
C LEU A 67 1.47 1.18 1.74
N ILE A 68 1.60 0.14 0.93
CA ILE A 68 1.64 0.32 -0.52
C ILE A 68 0.71 -0.66 -1.23
N ASN A 69 -0.18 -0.10 -2.06
CA ASN A 69 -0.88 -0.83 -3.09
C ASN A 69 -0.41 -0.26 -4.44
N ALA A 70 0.60 -0.88 -5.02
CA ALA A 70 1.23 -0.38 -6.24
C ALA A 70 0.48 -0.77 -7.51
N GLY A 71 -0.60 -1.55 -7.39
CA GLY A 71 -1.32 -2.03 -8.56
C GLY A 71 -0.44 -2.91 -9.44
N ALA A 72 -0.51 -2.75 -10.75
CA ALA A 72 0.27 -3.55 -11.68
C ALA A 72 1.79 -3.40 -11.50
N TRP A 73 2.26 -2.28 -10.98
CA TRP A 73 3.71 -2.08 -10.73
C TRP A 73 4.29 -3.11 -9.77
N THR A 74 3.47 -3.69 -8.90
CA THR A 74 3.87 -4.75 -7.95
C THR A 74 4.59 -5.89 -8.63
N HIS A 75 4.23 -6.16 -9.89
CA HIS A 75 4.66 -7.37 -10.59
C HIS A 75 5.89 -7.15 -11.47
N TYR A 76 6.33 -5.90 -11.67
CA TYR A 76 7.45 -5.64 -12.60
C TYR A 76 8.27 -4.39 -12.29
N SER A 77 7.87 -3.51 -11.39
CA SER A 77 8.62 -2.26 -11.17
C SER A 77 9.80 -2.48 -10.22
N TYR A 78 10.93 -2.78 -10.79
CA TYR A 78 12.18 -2.88 -10.02
C TYR A 78 12.63 -1.52 -9.48
N GLY A 79 12.31 -0.43 -10.18
CA GLY A 79 12.60 0.93 -9.69
C GLY A 79 11.89 1.24 -8.38
N ILE A 80 10.59 0.93 -8.29
CA ILE A 80 9.82 1.11 -7.06
C ILE A 80 10.33 0.15 -5.97
N ARG A 81 10.65 -1.10 -6.34
CA ARG A 81 11.25 -2.06 -5.41
C ARG A 81 12.51 -1.48 -4.75
N ASP A 82 13.40 -0.93 -5.56
CA ASP A 82 14.67 -0.39 -5.05
C ASP A 82 14.44 0.87 -4.21
N ALA A 83 13.47 1.71 -4.58
CA ALA A 83 13.08 2.86 -3.74
C ALA A 83 12.57 2.40 -2.37
N LEU A 84 11.66 1.43 -2.34
CA LEU A 84 11.14 0.86 -1.09
C LEU A 84 12.26 0.27 -0.22
N ALA A 85 13.26 -0.34 -0.84
CA ALA A 85 14.37 -0.95 -0.12
C ALA A 85 15.24 0.08 0.64
N ILE A 86 15.15 1.37 0.31
CA ILE A 86 15.84 2.44 1.03
C ILE A 86 15.19 2.69 2.40
N LEU A 87 13.88 2.44 2.52
CA LEU A 87 13.15 2.70 3.76
C LEU A 87 13.64 1.81 4.89
N THR A 88 13.68 2.39 6.10
CA THR A 88 14.07 1.67 7.31
C THR A 88 12.87 1.33 8.19
N CYS A 89 11.67 1.78 7.81
CA CYS A 89 10.43 1.47 8.52
C CYS A 89 9.75 0.22 7.94
N PRO A 90 8.82 -0.38 8.69
CA PRO A 90 8.01 -1.48 8.16
C PRO A 90 7.21 -1.06 6.93
N ILE A 91 7.16 -1.93 5.94
CA ILE A 91 6.36 -1.75 4.72
C ILE A 91 5.33 -2.86 4.66
N VAL A 92 4.06 -2.51 4.47
CA VAL A 92 2.98 -3.47 4.26
C VAL A 92 2.52 -3.35 2.81
N GLU A 93 2.68 -4.43 2.06
CA GLU A 93 2.12 -4.53 0.71
C GLU A 93 0.68 -5.00 0.81
N LEU A 94 -0.23 -4.33 0.09
CA LEU A 94 -1.62 -4.75 0.09
C LEU A 94 -2.25 -4.68 -1.30
N HIS A 95 -3.26 -5.50 -1.50
CA HIS A 95 -4.06 -5.57 -2.72
C HIS A 95 -5.52 -5.80 -2.35
N MET A 96 -6.44 -5.13 -3.04
CA MET A 96 -7.87 -5.35 -2.81
C MET A 96 -8.32 -6.71 -3.32
N SER A 97 -7.84 -7.11 -4.52
CA SER A 97 -8.17 -8.40 -5.10
C SER A 97 -7.27 -9.51 -4.56
N ASN A 98 -7.74 -10.76 -4.67
CA ASN A 98 -6.86 -11.91 -4.47
C ASN A 98 -6.01 -12.10 -5.74
N ILE A 99 -4.79 -11.57 -5.72
CA ILE A 99 -3.88 -11.61 -6.87
C ILE A 99 -3.52 -13.05 -7.29
N HIS A 100 -3.63 -14.00 -6.38
CA HIS A 100 -3.34 -15.41 -6.67
C HIS A 100 -4.47 -16.12 -7.42
N ALA A 101 -5.64 -15.50 -7.48
CA ALA A 101 -6.81 -16.00 -8.22
C ALA A 101 -7.00 -15.26 -9.55
N ARG A 102 -6.03 -14.52 -10.00
CA ARG A 102 -6.06 -13.72 -11.23
C ARG A 102 -5.02 -14.24 -12.24
N GLU A 103 -4.69 -13.42 -13.25
CA GLU A 103 -3.72 -13.76 -14.28
C GLU A 103 -2.36 -14.14 -13.67
N ALA A 104 -1.66 -15.07 -14.31
CA ALA A 104 -0.41 -15.61 -13.78
C ALA A 104 0.64 -14.52 -13.47
N PHE A 105 0.69 -13.43 -14.26
CA PHE A 105 1.68 -12.37 -14.02
C PHE A 105 1.44 -11.63 -12.68
N ARG A 106 0.23 -11.75 -12.09
CA ARG A 106 -0.10 -11.11 -10.81
C ARG A 106 0.31 -11.96 -9.60
N HIS A 107 0.73 -13.21 -9.82
CA HIS A 107 1.05 -14.11 -8.71
C HIS A 107 2.39 -13.79 -8.04
N VAL A 108 3.26 -13.04 -8.71
CA VAL A 108 4.58 -12.69 -8.19
C VAL A 108 4.65 -11.21 -7.87
N SER A 109 5.06 -10.89 -6.65
CA SER A 109 5.38 -9.52 -6.24
C SER A 109 6.89 -9.35 -6.23
N VAL A 110 7.38 -8.33 -6.93
CA VAL A 110 8.82 -8.01 -6.87
C VAL A 110 9.18 -7.31 -5.56
N PHE A 111 8.18 -6.96 -4.73
CA PHE A 111 8.40 -6.36 -3.40
C PHE A 111 8.42 -7.39 -2.27
N ALA A 112 8.01 -8.63 -2.53
CA ALA A 112 7.75 -9.62 -1.48
C ALA A 112 8.92 -9.81 -0.49
N GLU A 113 10.15 -9.78 -0.99
CA GLU A 113 11.33 -10.01 -0.17
C GLU A 113 11.68 -8.84 0.76
N ILE A 114 11.24 -7.62 0.40
CA ILE A 114 11.65 -6.40 1.12
C ILE A 114 10.55 -5.79 1.97
N VAL A 115 9.32 -6.28 1.87
CA VAL A 115 8.21 -5.81 2.70
C VAL A 115 8.11 -6.63 3.98
N LYS A 116 7.50 -6.04 5.01
CA LYS A 116 7.26 -6.73 6.28
C LYS A 116 6.26 -7.87 6.13
N GLY A 117 5.24 -7.64 5.30
CA GLY A 117 4.20 -8.63 5.04
C GLY A 117 3.26 -8.19 3.93
N GLN A 118 2.36 -9.09 3.55
CA GLN A 118 1.44 -8.90 2.44
C GLN A 118 0.01 -9.22 2.86
N ILE A 119 -0.94 -8.45 2.37
CA ILE A 119 -2.39 -8.67 2.56
C ILE A 119 -3.05 -8.56 1.20
N CYS A 120 -3.89 -9.51 0.83
CA CYS A 120 -4.65 -9.42 -0.41
C CYS A 120 -6.00 -10.11 -0.30
N GLY A 121 -6.97 -9.65 -1.11
CA GLY A 121 -8.21 -10.38 -1.34
C GLY A 121 -9.42 -9.93 -0.54
N PHE A 122 -9.31 -8.94 0.32
CA PHE A 122 -10.40 -8.53 1.22
C PHE A 122 -11.02 -7.19 0.85
N GLY A 123 -10.82 -6.74 -0.41
CA GLY A 123 -11.39 -5.47 -0.87
C GLY A 123 -10.90 -4.29 -0.03
N MET A 124 -11.83 -3.44 0.36
CA MET A 124 -11.55 -2.29 1.23
C MET A 124 -10.89 -2.70 2.55
N ASP A 125 -11.28 -3.84 3.11
CA ASP A 125 -10.73 -4.33 4.38
C ASP A 125 -9.23 -4.63 4.26
N SER A 126 -8.72 -4.90 3.07
CA SER A 126 -7.27 -5.07 2.88
C SER A 126 -6.50 -3.82 3.31
N TYR A 127 -7.03 -2.62 3.02
CA TYR A 127 -6.44 -1.35 3.47
C TYR A 127 -6.51 -1.19 4.99
N LEU A 128 -7.66 -1.48 5.58
CA LEU A 128 -7.85 -1.32 7.03
C LEU A 128 -7.00 -2.32 7.82
N LEU A 129 -6.94 -3.55 7.35
CA LEU A 129 -6.05 -4.57 7.93
C LEU A 129 -4.59 -4.17 7.76
N GLY A 130 -4.24 -3.59 6.60
CA GLY A 130 -2.89 -3.09 6.33
C GLY A 130 -2.48 -1.98 7.29
N LEU A 131 -3.39 -1.05 7.58
CA LEU A 131 -3.10 0.02 8.54
C LEU A 131 -2.89 -0.54 9.95
N ARG A 132 -3.73 -1.47 10.38
CA ARG A 132 -3.54 -2.14 11.68
C ARG A 132 -2.19 -2.84 11.76
N ALA A 133 -1.83 -3.58 10.70
CA ALA A 133 -0.55 -4.25 10.62
C ALA A 133 0.63 -3.26 10.65
N GLY A 134 0.52 -2.16 9.92
CA GLY A 134 1.56 -1.12 9.89
C GLY A 134 1.76 -0.46 11.24
N VAL A 135 0.68 -0.08 11.91
CA VAL A 135 0.76 0.51 13.26
C VAL A 135 1.36 -0.48 14.25
N SER A 136 0.92 -1.73 14.22
CA SER A 136 1.45 -2.78 15.09
C SER A 136 2.95 -3.00 14.86
N ALA A 137 3.38 -3.08 13.60
CA ALA A 137 4.79 -3.26 13.25
C ALA A 137 5.64 -2.06 13.67
N ALA A 138 5.12 -0.84 13.50
CA ALA A 138 5.82 0.37 13.94
C ALA A 138 6.00 0.41 15.46
N GLN A 139 4.98 0.04 16.21
CA GLN A 139 5.05 -0.04 17.67
C GLN A 139 6.06 -1.10 18.12
N ALA A 140 6.09 -2.26 17.46
CA ALA A 140 7.06 -3.31 17.76
C ALA A 140 8.50 -2.84 17.47
N ALA A 141 8.71 -2.11 16.37
CA ALA A 141 10.03 -1.57 16.03
C ALA A 141 10.54 -0.57 17.07
N ARG A 142 9.65 0.24 17.68
CA ARG A 142 10.01 1.21 18.72
C ARG A 142 10.42 0.53 20.03
N ARG A 143 9.96 -0.71 20.26
CA ARG A 143 10.25 -1.46 21.49
C ARG A 143 11.53 -2.30 21.40
N SER A 144 12.12 -2.35 20.21
CA SER A 144 13.33 -3.16 19.96
C SER A 144 14.60 -2.36 20.23
#